data_944e2544bce214463e44219e30bbbf66
#
_entry.id   944e2544bce214463e44219e30bbbf66
#
_cell.length_a   1.000
_cell.length_b   1.000
_cell.length_c   1.000
_cell.angle_alpha   90.00
_cell.angle_beta   90.00
_cell.angle_gamma   90.00
#
_symmetry.space_group_name_H-M   'P 1'
#
loop_
_entity.id
_entity.type
_entity.pdbx_description
1 polymer ?
#
loop_
_entity_poly.entity_id
_entity_poly.type
_entity_poly.pdbx_seq_one_letter_code
_entity_poly.pdbx_strand_id
1 'polypeptide(L)'
;MKKIVFAFLSSLFATVVRAQESQTEYNFLRLPLSAHAAALGGENITVIEDDPSLMFSNPALAASVSDRTVGISYMNYMHGANYMGASYTKTLGEKATVAGGVQYMNYGRMKETDENNVQTGTFNASDIAVEGIFAYELARNIVGGITAKFITSYIGHYNSMAVGVDLGLNWYEPEEQWSVSLVAKNLGGQIKAYEEDYGKMPTDVQVGVSKTFAALPVRLSATLVDLTHYNYRLADHLDLGIDLLLSESIWIGAGYNFRRADEMTVGKAEDASAHGAGFSIGGGINLERFKLNLAYGKYHAASSSVLVNLGYSF
;
A
#
# COMPACT_ATOMS: atom_id res chain seq x y z
N MET A 1 -11.76 0.06 36.28
CA MET A 1 -11.78 -0.13 34.81
C MET A 1 -10.50 0.36 34.10
N LYS A 2 -9.94 1.56 34.36
CA LYS A 2 -8.70 2.05 33.69
C LYS A 2 -7.46 1.17 33.92
N LYS A 3 -7.32 0.49 35.08
CA LYS A 3 -6.17 -0.41 35.36
C LYS A 3 -6.25 -1.77 34.66
N ILE A 4 -7.45 -2.24 34.30
CA ILE A 4 -7.66 -3.51 33.60
C ILE A 4 -7.38 -3.34 32.11
N VAL A 5 -7.74 -2.18 31.52
CA VAL A 5 -7.44 -1.86 30.12
C VAL A 5 -5.92 -1.72 29.90
N PHE A 6 -5.20 -1.14 30.86
CA PHE A 6 -3.73 -1.02 30.80
C PHE A 6 -3.03 -2.38 30.94
N ALA A 7 -3.55 -3.28 31.78
CA ALA A 7 -3.02 -4.64 31.93
C ALA A 7 -3.30 -5.51 30.67
N PHE A 8 -4.41 -5.29 29.98
CA PHE A 8 -4.72 -5.99 28.73
C PHE A 8 -3.87 -5.50 27.54
N LEU A 9 -3.56 -4.20 27.47
CA LEU A 9 -2.61 -3.67 26.49
C LEU A 9 -1.17 -4.15 26.74
N SER A 10 -0.76 -4.29 28.00
CA SER A 10 0.62 -4.75 28.33
C SER A 10 0.81 -6.26 28.14
N SER A 11 -0.24 -7.08 28.22
CA SER A 11 -0.14 -8.53 27.99
C SER A 11 -0.08 -8.90 26.48
N LEU A 12 -0.48 -8.01 25.56
CA LEU A 12 -0.33 -8.21 24.13
C LEU A 12 1.13 -8.06 23.65
N PHE A 13 2.02 -7.49 24.46
CA PHE A 13 3.43 -7.26 24.10
C PHE A 13 4.41 -8.34 24.59
N ALA A 14 3.95 -9.44 25.18
CA ALA A 14 4.82 -10.36 25.90
C ALA A 14 5.12 -11.70 25.21
N THR A 15 4.99 -11.80 23.88
CA THR A 15 5.49 -12.99 23.16
C THR A 15 6.62 -12.61 22.20
N VAL A 16 7.82 -12.41 22.73
CA VAL A 16 9.05 -12.36 21.92
C VAL A 16 9.36 -13.78 21.45
N VAL A 17 8.76 -14.19 20.34
CA VAL A 17 9.24 -15.33 19.57
C VAL A 17 10.28 -14.80 18.60
N ARG A 18 11.53 -15.13 18.79
CA ARG A 18 12.57 -14.96 17.76
C ARG A 18 12.24 -15.93 16.64
N ALA A 19 11.43 -15.50 15.70
CA ALA A 19 11.24 -16.19 14.45
C ALA A 19 12.30 -15.69 13.46
N GLN A 20 13.02 -16.61 12.82
CA GLN A 20 13.71 -16.37 11.57
C GLN A 20 12.70 -15.69 10.62
N GLU A 21 13.09 -14.65 9.87
CA GLU A 21 12.22 -14.02 8.88
C GLU A 21 11.62 -15.10 7.99
N SER A 22 10.35 -15.38 8.19
CA SER A 22 9.66 -16.30 7.32
C SER A 22 9.28 -15.53 6.07
N GLN A 23 9.72 -16.01 4.91
CA GLN A 23 9.26 -15.51 3.63
C GLN A 23 7.73 -15.49 3.63
N THR A 24 7.16 -14.38 3.18
CA THR A 24 5.72 -14.25 3.00
C THR A 24 5.36 -14.50 1.54
N GLU A 25 4.17 -15.06 1.33
CA GLU A 25 3.57 -15.20 0.01
C GLU A 25 2.82 -13.90 -0.37
N TYR A 26 2.42 -13.77 -1.63
CA TYR A 26 1.62 -12.65 -2.15
C TYR A 26 2.21 -11.26 -1.90
N ASN A 27 3.53 -11.11 -2.01
CA ASN A 27 4.24 -9.87 -1.74
C ASN A 27 3.85 -8.70 -2.67
N PHE A 28 3.14 -8.96 -3.77
CA PHE A 28 2.56 -7.92 -4.62
C PHE A 28 1.57 -7.02 -3.85
N LEU A 29 0.95 -7.51 -2.77
CA LEU A 29 0.07 -6.74 -1.88
C LEU A 29 0.79 -5.65 -1.07
N ARG A 30 2.14 -5.66 -1.04
CA ARG A 30 2.97 -4.62 -0.43
C ARG A 30 3.29 -3.47 -1.39
N LEU A 31 3.00 -3.63 -2.69
CA LEU A 31 3.26 -2.59 -3.68
C LEU A 31 2.14 -1.54 -3.65
N PRO A 32 2.46 -0.24 -3.74
CA PRO A 32 1.45 0.79 -3.79
C PRO A 32 0.68 0.75 -5.12
N LEU A 33 -0.63 0.92 -5.06
CA LEU A 33 -1.49 1.18 -6.23
C LEU A 33 -1.84 2.66 -6.37
N SER A 34 -1.66 3.46 -5.31
CA SER A 34 -1.83 4.90 -5.38
C SER A 34 -0.52 5.58 -5.76
N ALA A 35 -0.53 6.36 -6.84
CA ALA A 35 0.60 7.17 -7.24
C ALA A 35 0.89 8.26 -6.20
N HIS A 36 -0.13 8.79 -5.52
CA HIS A 36 0.08 9.75 -4.46
C HIS A 36 0.81 9.11 -3.27
N ALA A 37 0.33 7.96 -2.77
CA ALA A 37 1.04 7.24 -1.71
C ALA A 37 2.46 6.84 -2.15
N ALA A 38 2.63 6.40 -3.41
CA ALA A 38 3.93 6.05 -3.98
C ALA A 38 4.91 7.24 -3.98
N ALA A 39 4.43 8.44 -4.31
CA ALA A 39 5.22 9.67 -4.28
C ALA A 39 5.71 10.03 -2.87
N LEU A 40 4.92 9.71 -1.85
CA LEU A 40 5.17 10.03 -0.44
C LEU A 40 5.94 8.92 0.34
N GLY A 41 6.76 8.15 -0.34
CA GLY A 41 7.55 7.08 0.28
C GLY A 41 7.09 5.67 -0.09
N GLY A 42 5.85 5.51 -0.56
CA GLY A 42 5.26 4.22 -0.95
C GLY A 42 4.08 3.79 -0.08
N GLU A 43 4.09 4.13 1.20
CA GLU A 43 3.12 3.68 2.19
C GLU A 43 2.49 4.87 2.93
N ASN A 44 1.67 5.66 2.25
CA ASN A 44 0.90 6.71 2.91
C ASN A 44 -0.55 6.27 3.12
N ILE A 45 -1.04 6.38 4.36
CA ILE A 45 -2.39 5.97 4.78
C ILE A 45 -3.25 7.12 5.29
N THR A 46 -2.77 8.37 5.19
CA THR A 46 -3.38 9.56 5.82
C THR A 46 -3.87 10.61 4.86
N VAL A 47 -3.51 10.54 3.58
CA VAL A 47 -3.91 11.50 2.55
C VAL A 47 -5.40 11.35 2.27
N ILE A 48 -6.18 12.40 2.59
CA ILE A 48 -7.62 12.46 2.36
C ILE A 48 -7.85 13.28 1.09
N GLU A 49 -8.15 12.60 0.01
CA GLU A 49 -8.41 13.20 -1.30
C GLU A 49 -9.46 12.38 -2.05
N ASP A 50 -10.04 12.99 -3.07
CA ASP A 50 -10.95 12.32 -3.99
C ASP A 50 -10.17 11.48 -5.02
N ASP A 51 -9.41 10.50 -4.53
CA ASP A 51 -8.62 9.56 -5.32
C ASP A 51 -9.00 8.11 -4.97
N PRO A 52 -9.64 7.38 -5.90
CA PRO A 52 -10.09 6.01 -5.64
C PRO A 52 -8.93 5.02 -5.40
N SER A 53 -7.70 5.37 -5.76
CA SER A 53 -6.55 4.49 -5.54
C SER A 53 -6.09 4.46 -4.07
N LEU A 54 -6.40 5.49 -3.27
CA LEU A 54 -6.01 5.59 -1.86
C LEU A 54 -6.72 4.56 -0.96
N MET A 55 -7.89 4.04 -1.39
CA MET A 55 -8.61 3.02 -0.61
C MET A 55 -7.84 1.69 -0.50
N PHE A 56 -6.90 1.40 -1.41
CA PHE A 56 -6.01 0.24 -1.32
C PHE A 56 -4.91 0.42 -0.26
N SER A 57 -4.59 1.68 0.11
CA SER A 57 -3.69 1.99 1.21
C SER A 57 -4.39 1.93 2.56
N ASN A 58 -5.60 2.50 2.64
CA ASN A 58 -6.44 2.53 3.84
C ASN A 58 -7.92 2.49 3.44
N PRO A 59 -8.68 1.44 3.77
CA PRO A 59 -10.09 1.33 3.38
C PRO A 59 -10.98 2.47 3.92
N ALA A 60 -10.60 3.13 5.03
CA ALA A 60 -11.33 4.28 5.54
C ALA A 60 -11.31 5.47 4.57
N LEU A 61 -10.28 5.60 3.74
CA LEU A 61 -10.15 6.69 2.76
C LEU A 61 -11.12 6.55 1.58
N ALA A 62 -11.78 5.40 1.41
CA ALA A 62 -12.84 5.25 0.42
C ALA A 62 -14.02 6.22 0.66
N ALA A 63 -14.21 6.67 1.90
CA ALA A 63 -15.25 7.65 2.24
C ALA A 63 -15.01 9.05 1.65
N SER A 64 -13.77 9.36 1.24
CA SER A 64 -13.41 10.65 0.63
C SER A 64 -13.59 10.67 -0.88
N VAL A 65 -13.90 9.51 -1.48
CA VAL A 65 -14.04 9.37 -2.93
C VAL A 65 -15.45 9.75 -3.36
N SER A 66 -15.53 10.55 -4.41
CA SER A 66 -16.81 10.96 -5.03
C SER A 66 -17.67 9.75 -5.44
N ASP A 67 -19.00 9.95 -5.42
CA ASP A 67 -19.95 8.91 -5.85
C ASP A 67 -19.70 8.48 -7.29
N ARG A 68 -19.85 7.18 -7.55
CA ARG A 68 -19.72 6.55 -8.87
C ARG A 68 -18.39 6.90 -9.58
N THR A 69 -17.27 6.74 -8.86
CA THR A 69 -15.94 6.95 -9.40
C THR A 69 -15.32 5.62 -9.83
N VAL A 70 -14.81 5.59 -11.05
CA VAL A 70 -13.97 4.50 -11.58
C VAL A 70 -12.51 4.91 -11.47
N GLY A 71 -11.64 4.02 -11.02
CA GLY A 71 -10.20 4.20 -10.96
C GLY A 71 -9.46 3.12 -11.74
N ILE A 72 -8.36 3.49 -12.39
CA ILE A 72 -7.42 2.58 -13.03
C ILE A 72 -6.01 2.95 -12.60
N SER A 73 -5.22 1.95 -12.22
CA SER A 73 -3.83 2.09 -11.82
C SER A 73 -2.95 1.20 -12.70
N TYR A 74 -1.78 1.70 -13.08
CA TYR A 74 -0.77 0.93 -13.81
C TYR A 74 0.62 1.28 -13.29
N MET A 75 1.40 0.27 -12.91
CA MET A 75 2.81 0.39 -12.55
C MET A 75 3.66 -0.51 -13.44
N ASN A 76 4.65 0.08 -14.10
CA ASN A 76 5.79 -0.69 -14.58
C ASN A 76 6.69 -0.99 -13.37
N TYR A 77 6.69 -2.25 -12.88
CA TYR A 77 7.35 -2.61 -11.62
C TYR A 77 8.85 -2.89 -11.82
N MET A 78 9.16 -3.90 -12.62
CA MET A 78 10.53 -4.27 -12.98
C MET A 78 10.53 -4.90 -14.38
N HIS A 79 11.69 -5.27 -14.89
CA HIS A 79 11.90 -5.76 -16.26
C HIS A 79 10.86 -6.82 -16.68
N GLY A 80 9.87 -6.41 -17.45
CA GLY A 80 8.78 -7.26 -17.95
C GLY A 80 7.62 -7.50 -16.98
N ALA A 81 7.72 -7.09 -15.70
CA ALA A 81 6.64 -7.20 -14.73
C ALA A 81 5.81 -5.92 -14.67
N ASN A 82 4.49 -6.08 -14.60
CA ASN A 82 3.54 -4.97 -14.56
C ASN A 82 2.50 -5.22 -13.47
N TYR A 83 2.21 -4.18 -12.70
CA TYR A 83 1.19 -4.20 -11.66
C TYR A 83 0.06 -3.26 -12.02
N MET A 84 -1.16 -3.75 -11.97
CA MET A 84 -2.36 -3.04 -12.40
C MET A 84 -3.43 -3.09 -11.33
N GLY A 85 -4.26 -2.05 -11.31
CA GLY A 85 -5.45 -2.00 -10.47
C GLY A 85 -6.64 -1.40 -11.18
N ALA A 86 -7.82 -1.83 -10.81
CA ALA A 86 -9.07 -1.19 -11.21
C ALA A 86 -10.00 -1.14 -10.00
N SER A 87 -10.82 -0.09 -9.94
CA SER A 87 -11.75 0.11 -8.83
C SER A 87 -13.01 0.82 -9.26
N TYR A 88 -14.08 0.60 -8.51
CA TYR A 88 -15.34 1.32 -8.61
C TYR A 88 -15.84 1.64 -7.22
N THR A 89 -16.20 2.90 -6.99
CA THR A 89 -16.68 3.42 -5.72
C THR A 89 -18.11 3.92 -5.86
N LYS A 90 -18.94 3.65 -4.86
CA LYS A 90 -20.33 4.15 -4.77
C LYS A 90 -20.64 4.57 -3.35
N THR A 91 -21.12 5.79 -3.19
CA THR A 91 -21.60 6.33 -1.93
C THR A 91 -23.03 5.81 -1.64
N LEU A 92 -23.27 5.39 -0.41
CA LEU A 92 -24.55 4.90 0.10
C LEU A 92 -25.08 5.84 1.19
N GLY A 93 -25.96 6.76 0.81
CA GLY A 93 -26.45 7.81 1.72
C GLY A 93 -25.33 8.80 2.08
N GLU A 94 -25.36 9.32 3.32
CA GLU A 94 -24.43 10.39 3.76
C GLU A 94 -23.18 9.86 4.46
N LYS A 95 -23.19 8.61 4.93
CA LYS A 95 -22.16 8.10 5.87
C LYS A 95 -21.42 6.86 5.39
N ALA A 96 -21.90 6.21 4.36
CA ALA A 96 -21.35 4.93 3.93
C ALA A 96 -20.86 4.99 2.49
N THR A 97 -19.76 4.30 2.22
CA THR A 97 -19.22 4.10 0.89
C THR A 97 -18.88 2.63 0.69
N VAL A 98 -19.28 2.08 -0.44
CA VAL A 98 -18.87 0.75 -0.89
C VAL A 98 -17.99 0.88 -2.11
N ALA A 99 -17.00 0.00 -2.22
CA ALA A 99 -16.17 -0.09 -3.40
C ALA A 99 -15.83 -1.53 -3.73
N GLY A 100 -15.56 -1.79 -5.01
CA GLY A 100 -14.96 -3.01 -5.48
C GLY A 100 -13.60 -2.71 -6.11
N GLY A 101 -12.63 -3.58 -5.93
CA GLY A 101 -11.30 -3.43 -6.48
C GLY A 101 -10.73 -4.74 -7.00
N VAL A 102 -9.82 -4.63 -7.96
CA VAL A 102 -9.01 -5.74 -8.46
C VAL A 102 -7.57 -5.27 -8.54
N GLN A 103 -6.66 -6.09 -8.07
CA GLN A 103 -5.22 -5.93 -8.22
C GLN A 103 -4.69 -7.10 -9.06
N TYR A 104 -3.83 -6.83 -10.02
CA TYR A 104 -3.26 -7.82 -10.91
C TYR A 104 -1.76 -7.58 -11.09
N MET A 105 -0.94 -8.54 -10.67
CA MET A 105 0.49 -8.56 -10.93
C MET A 105 0.80 -9.58 -12.02
N ASN A 106 1.43 -9.13 -13.08
CA ASN A 106 1.98 -9.98 -14.13
C ASN A 106 3.50 -9.93 -14.07
N TYR A 107 4.13 -11.04 -13.77
CA TYR A 107 5.60 -11.13 -13.68
C TYR A 107 6.28 -11.33 -15.04
N GLY A 108 5.48 -11.41 -16.13
CA GLY A 108 5.99 -11.65 -17.46
C GLY A 108 6.36 -13.12 -17.71
N ARG A 109 7.15 -13.34 -18.74
CA ARG A 109 7.60 -14.66 -19.14
C ARG A 109 8.96 -14.97 -18.53
N MET A 110 9.06 -16.05 -17.79
CA MET A 110 10.26 -16.53 -17.13
C MET A 110 10.84 -17.73 -17.89
N LYS A 111 12.16 -17.90 -17.84
CA LYS A 111 12.85 -19.06 -18.41
C LYS A 111 12.75 -20.23 -17.44
N GLU A 112 12.38 -21.37 -17.96
CA GLU A 112 12.48 -22.66 -17.27
C GLU A 112 13.82 -23.30 -17.59
N THR A 113 14.55 -23.75 -16.57
CA THR A 113 15.87 -24.39 -16.71
C THR A 113 15.88 -25.71 -15.97
N ASP A 114 16.67 -26.67 -16.48
CA ASP A 114 16.96 -27.92 -15.80
C ASP A 114 18.06 -27.75 -14.73
N GLU A 115 18.42 -28.82 -14.06
CA GLU A 115 19.47 -28.88 -13.03
C GLU A 115 20.86 -28.44 -13.55
N ASN A 116 21.08 -28.47 -14.88
CA ASN A 116 22.33 -28.09 -15.55
C ASN A 116 22.27 -26.64 -16.08
N ASN A 117 21.26 -25.85 -15.69
CA ASN A 117 21.00 -24.49 -16.21
C ASN A 117 20.72 -24.44 -17.72
N VAL A 118 20.32 -25.55 -18.36
CA VAL A 118 19.90 -25.56 -19.76
C VAL A 118 18.43 -25.13 -19.83
N GLN A 119 18.13 -24.15 -20.68
CA GLN A 119 16.76 -23.69 -20.85
C GLN A 119 15.91 -24.77 -21.51
N THR A 120 14.89 -25.27 -20.79
CA THR A 120 13.97 -26.30 -21.24
C THR A 120 12.65 -25.74 -21.75
N GLY A 121 12.28 -24.52 -21.30
CA GLY A 121 11.02 -23.93 -21.67
C GLY A 121 10.86 -22.48 -21.19
N THR A 122 9.61 -22.06 -21.07
CA THR A 122 9.22 -20.79 -20.43
C THR A 122 7.88 -20.98 -19.72
N PHE A 123 7.71 -20.27 -18.60
CA PHE A 123 6.45 -20.23 -17.87
C PHE A 123 6.06 -18.78 -17.54
N ASN A 124 4.82 -18.56 -17.18
CA ASN A 124 4.30 -17.28 -16.72
C ASN A 124 3.96 -17.39 -15.22
N ALA A 125 4.07 -16.26 -14.52
CA ALA A 125 3.57 -16.11 -13.17
C ALA A 125 2.68 -14.87 -13.06
N SER A 126 1.63 -14.96 -12.24
CA SER A 126 0.71 -13.84 -12.01
C SER A 126 -0.03 -14.01 -10.69
N ASP A 127 -0.32 -12.87 -10.05
CA ASP A 127 -1.13 -12.78 -8.86
C ASP A 127 -2.34 -11.89 -9.11
N ILE A 128 -3.47 -12.27 -8.52
CA ILE A 128 -4.73 -11.53 -8.62
C ILE A 128 -5.32 -11.42 -7.22
N ALA A 129 -5.75 -10.22 -6.83
CA ALA A 129 -6.60 -10.01 -5.67
C ALA A 129 -7.90 -9.32 -6.10
N VAL A 130 -9.04 -9.87 -5.66
CA VAL A 130 -10.36 -9.25 -5.81
C VAL A 130 -10.81 -8.78 -4.44
N GLU A 131 -11.26 -7.53 -4.37
CA GLU A 131 -11.52 -6.83 -3.11
C GLU A 131 -12.92 -6.23 -3.06
N GLY A 132 -13.57 -6.41 -1.92
CA GLY A 132 -14.78 -5.67 -1.54
C GLY A 132 -14.45 -4.75 -0.37
N ILE A 133 -14.76 -3.47 -0.49
CA ILE A 133 -14.40 -2.42 0.47
C ILE A 133 -15.67 -1.77 0.99
N PHE A 134 -15.70 -1.53 2.28
CA PHE A 134 -16.77 -0.79 2.96
C PHE A 134 -16.15 0.22 3.91
N ALA A 135 -16.53 1.50 3.78
CA ALA A 135 -16.17 2.58 4.69
C ALA A 135 -17.40 3.20 5.30
N TYR A 136 -17.30 3.60 6.57
CA TYR A 136 -18.41 4.20 7.31
C TYR A 136 -17.92 5.29 8.28
N GLU A 137 -18.65 6.41 8.33
CA GLU A 137 -18.44 7.45 9.33
C GLU A 137 -18.94 6.98 10.70
N LEU A 138 -18.02 6.54 11.56
CA LEU A 138 -18.31 6.00 12.89
C LEU A 138 -18.72 7.08 13.89
N ALA A 139 -18.08 8.25 13.77
CA ALA A 139 -18.35 9.44 14.59
C ALA A 139 -17.89 10.68 13.81
N ARG A 140 -18.22 11.87 14.33
CA ARG A 140 -17.69 13.11 13.77
C ARG A 140 -16.17 13.03 13.64
N ASN A 141 -15.64 13.27 12.46
CA ASN A 141 -14.21 13.23 12.15
C ASN A 141 -13.55 11.84 12.23
N ILE A 142 -14.29 10.73 12.40
CA ILE A 142 -13.74 9.38 12.48
C ILE A 142 -14.42 8.49 11.44
N VAL A 143 -13.64 7.95 10.53
CA VAL A 143 -14.08 6.98 9.53
C VAL A 143 -13.42 5.64 9.79
N GLY A 144 -14.20 4.58 9.78
CA GLY A 144 -13.72 3.19 9.77
C GLY A 144 -13.89 2.57 8.40
N GLY A 145 -12.98 1.67 8.04
CA GLY A 145 -13.08 0.92 6.79
C GLY A 145 -12.67 -0.52 6.96
N ILE A 146 -13.23 -1.39 6.13
CA ILE A 146 -12.88 -2.80 6.03
C ILE A 146 -12.76 -3.19 4.56
N THR A 147 -11.75 -4.00 4.24
CA THR A 147 -11.60 -4.67 2.95
C THR A 147 -11.65 -6.17 3.15
N ALA A 148 -12.43 -6.88 2.36
CA ALA A 148 -12.37 -8.33 2.23
C ALA A 148 -11.67 -8.66 0.91
N LYS A 149 -10.67 -9.56 0.96
CA LYS A 149 -9.83 -9.94 -0.18
C LYS A 149 -9.94 -11.43 -0.48
N PHE A 150 -10.07 -11.75 -1.75
CA PHE A 150 -9.82 -13.10 -2.28
C PHE A 150 -8.62 -13.03 -3.22
N ILE A 151 -7.61 -13.86 -2.96
CA ILE A 151 -6.33 -13.82 -3.65
C ILE A 151 -6.11 -15.16 -4.34
N THR A 152 -5.64 -15.12 -5.58
CA THR A 152 -5.18 -16.30 -6.31
C THR A 152 -3.85 -16.01 -6.98
N SER A 153 -2.96 -16.96 -6.95
CA SER A 153 -1.62 -16.86 -7.53
C SER A 153 -1.31 -18.06 -8.40
N TYR A 154 -0.66 -17.84 -9.51
CA TYR A 154 -0.29 -18.81 -10.50
C TYR A 154 1.20 -18.74 -10.79
N ILE A 155 1.90 -19.88 -10.74
CA ILE A 155 3.31 -20.02 -11.11
C ILE A 155 3.43 -21.27 -12.02
N GLY A 156 3.49 -21.06 -13.33
CA GLY A 156 3.47 -22.15 -14.29
C GLY A 156 2.20 -23.02 -14.15
N HIS A 157 2.37 -24.25 -13.65
CA HIS A 157 1.27 -25.19 -13.43
C HIS A 157 0.73 -25.17 -11.99
N TYR A 158 1.41 -24.48 -11.09
CA TYR A 158 1.02 -24.39 -9.68
C TYR A 158 0.06 -23.25 -9.44
N ASN A 159 -0.88 -23.42 -8.54
CA ASN A 159 -1.74 -22.32 -8.11
C ASN A 159 -1.99 -22.36 -6.60
N SER A 160 -2.12 -21.19 -6.03
CA SER A 160 -2.39 -20.97 -4.63
C SER A 160 -3.56 -20.01 -4.45
N MET A 161 -4.28 -20.12 -3.34
CA MET A 161 -5.41 -19.24 -3.00
C MET A 161 -5.34 -18.81 -1.54
N ALA A 162 -5.77 -17.58 -1.27
CA ALA A 162 -5.84 -17.03 0.07
C ALA A 162 -7.06 -16.13 0.25
N VAL A 163 -7.40 -15.90 1.51
CA VAL A 163 -8.37 -14.88 1.92
C VAL A 163 -7.70 -13.94 2.91
N GLY A 164 -8.07 -12.68 2.86
CA GLY A 164 -7.52 -11.64 3.73
C GLY A 164 -8.53 -10.56 4.05
N VAL A 165 -8.24 -9.81 5.10
CA VAL A 165 -9.02 -8.66 5.55
C VAL A 165 -8.05 -7.51 5.85
N ASP A 166 -8.42 -6.29 5.44
CA ASP A 166 -7.79 -5.08 5.94
C ASP A 166 -8.78 -4.33 6.83
N LEU A 167 -8.25 -3.73 7.88
CA LEU A 167 -8.99 -2.85 8.78
C LEU A 167 -8.33 -1.48 8.78
N GLY A 168 -9.11 -0.42 8.60
CA GLY A 168 -8.61 0.94 8.57
C GLY A 168 -9.44 1.87 9.45
N LEU A 169 -8.74 2.80 10.09
CA LEU A 169 -9.32 3.93 10.79
C LEU A 169 -8.63 5.20 10.33
N ASN A 170 -9.40 6.27 10.19
CA ASN A 170 -8.87 7.60 9.95
C ASN A 170 -9.62 8.59 10.85
N TRP A 171 -8.87 9.43 11.55
CA TRP A 171 -9.35 10.59 12.24
C TRP A 171 -8.86 11.84 11.52
N TYR A 172 -9.75 12.77 11.22
CA TYR A 172 -9.43 14.02 10.54
C TYR A 172 -9.99 15.22 11.29
N GLU A 173 -9.12 16.19 11.62
CA GLU A 173 -9.51 17.46 12.22
C GLU A 173 -9.45 18.58 11.16
N PRO A 174 -10.64 19.03 10.66
CA PRO A 174 -10.69 19.99 9.55
C PRO A 174 -10.12 21.38 9.87
N GLU A 175 -10.29 21.87 11.11
CA GLU A 175 -9.84 23.22 11.51
C GLU A 175 -8.32 23.31 11.52
N GLU A 176 -7.67 22.32 12.08
CA GLU A 176 -6.22 22.23 12.19
C GLU A 176 -5.57 21.41 11.08
N GLN A 177 -6.39 20.77 10.23
CA GLN A 177 -5.95 19.93 9.09
C GLN A 177 -4.97 18.82 9.48
N TRP A 178 -5.22 18.17 10.62
CA TRP A 178 -4.55 16.95 11.02
C TRP A 178 -5.29 15.72 10.51
N SER A 179 -4.57 14.76 9.99
CA SER A 179 -5.07 13.41 9.71
C SER A 179 -4.23 12.38 10.43
N VAL A 180 -4.87 11.46 11.14
CA VAL A 180 -4.22 10.34 11.83
C VAL A 180 -4.90 9.04 11.44
N SER A 181 -4.13 8.05 11.05
CA SER A 181 -4.65 6.75 10.60
C SER A 181 -3.98 5.58 11.31
N LEU A 182 -4.76 4.52 11.47
CA LEU A 182 -4.30 3.20 11.88
C LEU A 182 -4.85 2.18 10.88
N VAL A 183 -3.98 1.33 10.36
CA VAL A 183 -4.35 0.28 9.40
C VAL A 183 -3.70 -1.04 9.79
N ALA A 184 -4.47 -2.11 9.69
CA ALA A 184 -3.95 -3.48 9.74
C ALA A 184 -4.30 -4.15 8.41
N LYS A 185 -3.27 -4.55 7.64
CA LYS A 185 -3.41 -5.10 6.29
C LYS A 185 -3.17 -6.60 6.24
N ASN A 186 -3.82 -7.25 5.30
CA ASN A 186 -3.59 -8.63 4.91
C ASN A 186 -3.72 -9.62 6.08
N LEU A 187 -4.67 -9.36 6.99
CA LEU A 187 -5.03 -10.28 8.07
C LEU A 187 -5.75 -11.49 7.48
N GLY A 188 -5.09 -12.65 7.43
CA GLY A 188 -5.68 -13.83 6.81
C GLY A 188 -4.71 -14.98 6.63
N GLY A 189 -4.98 -15.83 5.65
CA GLY A 189 -4.14 -17.00 5.37
C GLY A 189 -4.47 -17.66 4.04
N GLN A 190 -3.59 -18.55 3.63
CA GLN A 190 -3.83 -19.42 2.49
C GLN A 190 -4.94 -20.44 2.80
N ILE A 191 -5.83 -20.64 1.83
CA ILE A 191 -6.84 -21.71 1.83
C ILE A 191 -6.43 -22.86 0.90
N LYS A 192 -5.48 -22.58 -0.01
CA LYS A 192 -4.84 -23.59 -0.86
C LYS A 192 -3.38 -23.18 -1.05
N ALA A 193 -2.44 -24.04 -0.67
CA ALA A 193 -1.02 -23.89 -0.96
C ALA A 193 -0.68 -24.25 -2.41
N TYR A 194 0.51 -23.88 -2.89
CA TYR A 194 0.99 -24.30 -4.21
C TYR A 194 1.23 -25.81 -4.27
N GLU A 195 1.77 -26.36 -3.20
CA GLU A 195 2.00 -27.80 -2.98
C GLU A 195 1.43 -28.21 -1.63
N GLU A 196 2.27 -28.66 -0.70
CA GLU A 196 1.83 -29.15 0.62
C GLU A 196 1.97 -28.11 1.72
N ASP A 197 2.98 -27.20 1.62
CA ASP A 197 3.31 -26.24 2.66
C ASP A 197 2.57 -24.91 2.47
N TYR A 198 1.94 -24.44 3.56
CA TYR A 198 1.23 -23.18 3.61
C TYR A 198 2.17 -22.03 3.97
N GLY A 199 2.22 -21.02 3.10
CA GLY A 199 2.95 -19.78 3.34
C GLY A 199 2.18 -18.79 4.22
N LYS A 200 2.89 -17.76 4.68
CA LYS A 200 2.31 -16.68 5.49
C LYS A 200 1.88 -15.50 4.63
N MET A 201 0.78 -14.86 5.02
CA MET A 201 0.34 -13.59 4.43
C MET A 201 1.31 -12.46 4.81
N PRO A 202 1.49 -11.45 3.93
CA PRO A 202 2.30 -10.26 4.22
C PRO A 202 1.53 -9.28 5.14
N THR A 203 1.22 -9.74 6.36
CA THR A 203 0.49 -8.96 7.36
C THR A 203 1.30 -7.74 7.76
N ASP A 204 0.65 -6.58 7.82
CA ASP A 204 1.27 -5.33 8.18
C ASP A 204 0.34 -4.50 9.06
N VAL A 205 0.90 -3.83 10.07
CA VAL A 205 0.23 -2.84 10.90
C VAL A 205 0.95 -1.51 10.73
N GLN A 206 0.18 -0.48 10.38
CA GLN A 206 0.68 0.84 10.05
C GLN A 206 0.01 1.91 10.89
N VAL A 207 0.77 2.93 11.28
CA VAL A 207 0.27 4.15 11.93
C VAL A 207 0.81 5.35 11.14
N GLY A 208 -0.08 6.25 10.74
CA GLY A 208 0.30 7.42 9.98
C GLY A 208 -0.25 8.71 10.57
N VAL A 209 0.47 9.79 10.33
CA VAL A 209 0.05 11.14 10.64
C VAL A 209 0.40 12.07 9.51
N SER A 210 -0.48 13.01 9.20
CA SER A 210 -0.19 14.12 8.29
C SER A 210 -0.76 15.43 8.83
N LYS A 211 -0.10 16.52 8.45
CA LYS A 211 -0.49 17.91 8.76
C LYS A 211 -0.39 18.76 7.51
N THR A 212 -1.47 19.39 7.11
CA THR A 212 -1.46 20.46 6.12
C THR A 212 -1.37 21.82 6.84
N PHE A 213 -0.52 22.69 6.35
CA PHE A 213 -0.28 23.99 6.97
C PHE A 213 -1.09 25.07 6.25
N ALA A 214 -2.03 25.71 6.96
CA ALA A 214 -2.89 26.75 6.37
C ALA A 214 -2.12 27.97 5.83
N ALA A 215 -0.97 28.30 6.41
CA ALA A 215 -0.14 29.44 6.00
C ALA A 215 0.82 29.12 4.85
N LEU A 216 1.06 27.87 4.56
CA LEU A 216 1.98 27.38 3.52
C LEU A 216 1.27 26.30 2.72
N PRO A 217 1.42 26.27 1.39
CA PRO A 217 0.81 25.21 0.57
C PRO A 217 1.59 23.89 0.71
N VAL A 218 1.78 23.42 1.95
CA VAL A 218 2.61 22.26 2.28
C VAL A 218 1.83 21.31 3.18
N ARG A 219 1.88 20.02 2.85
CA ARG A 219 1.48 18.92 3.74
C ARG A 219 2.70 18.06 4.06
N LEU A 220 2.92 17.79 5.33
CA LEU A 220 3.92 16.82 5.79
C LEU A 220 3.23 15.57 6.25
N SER A 221 3.82 14.42 5.96
CA SER A 221 3.33 13.11 6.40
C SER A 221 4.44 12.22 6.92
N ALA A 222 4.10 11.38 7.89
CA ALA A 222 4.95 10.33 8.42
C ALA A 222 4.10 9.09 8.65
N THR A 223 4.56 7.95 8.14
CA THR A 223 3.90 6.65 8.32
C THR A 223 4.92 5.67 8.91
N LEU A 224 4.52 5.00 9.98
CA LEU A 224 5.24 3.85 10.54
C LEU A 224 4.61 2.59 9.94
N VAL A 225 5.42 1.79 9.25
CA VAL A 225 5.01 0.58 8.52
C VAL A 225 5.61 -0.67 9.14
N ASP A 226 5.06 -1.83 8.81
CA ASP A 226 5.55 -3.15 9.24
C ASP A 226 5.74 -3.29 10.77
N LEU A 227 4.87 -2.67 11.57
CA LEU A 227 4.96 -2.70 13.03
C LEU A 227 4.80 -4.12 13.64
N THR A 228 4.54 -5.12 12.81
CA THR A 228 4.55 -6.54 13.18
C THR A 228 5.96 -7.17 13.18
N HIS A 229 6.96 -6.48 12.59
CA HIS A 229 8.33 -6.95 12.48
C HIS A 229 9.25 -6.27 13.52
N TYR A 230 9.30 -6.82 14.73
CA TYR A 230 10.06 -6.25 15.85
C TYR A 230 11.59 -6.30 15.70
N ASN A 231 12.10 -6.97 14.66
CA ASN A 231 13.55 -7.13 14.42
C ASN A 231 14.17 -5.97 13.64
N TYR A 232 13.34 -5.12 13.04
CA TYR A 232 13.81 -3.98 12.27
C TYR A 232 14.24 -2.82 13.18
N ARG A 233 15.16 -1.99 12.67
CA ARG A 233 15.50 -0.72 13.35
C ARG A 233 14.30 0.22 13.25
N LEU A 234 14.13 1.09 14.22
CA LEU A 234 13.02 2.05 14.22
C LEU A 234 12.96 2.89 12.93
N ALA A 235 14.13 3.23 12.37
CA ALA A 235 14.20 3.96 11.10
C ALA A 235 13.61 3.16 9.93
N ASP A 236 13.75 1.84 9.92
CA ASP A 236 13.29 0.99 8.83
C ASP A 236 11.75 0.88 8.77
N HIS A 237 11.08 1.31 9.85
CA HIS A 237 9.62 1.44 9.88
C HIS A 237 9.11 2.79 9.37
N LEU A 238 10.00 3.76 9.06
CA LEU A 238 9.59 5.13 8.81
C LEU A 238 9.55 5.47 7.32
N ASP A 239 8.39 5.96 6.87
CA ASP A 239 8.17 6.62 5.60
C ASP A 239 7.84 8.09 5.83
N LEU A 240 8.56 8.98 5.16
CA LEU A 240 8.33 10.42 5.23
C LEU A 240 7.86 10.94 3.88
N GLY A 241 6.90 11.85 3.91
CA GLY A 241 6.38 12.52 2.71
C GLY A 241 6.21 14.01 2.89
N ILE A 242 6.37 14.74 1.81
CA ILE A 242 6.08 16.17 1.69
C ILE A 242 5.32 16.43 0.40
N ASP A 243 4.21 17.16 0.48
CA ASP A 243 3.46 17.67 -0.65
C ASP A 243 3.54 19.18 -0.71
N LEU A 244 3.69 19.71 -1.91
CA LEU A 244 3.42 21.08 -2.29
C LEU A 244 2.07 21.14 -2.97
N LEU A 245 1.08 21.76 -2.33
CA LEU A 245 -0.29 21.92 -2.82
C LEU A 245 -0.37 23.23 -3.62
N LEU A 246 -0.03 23.16 -4.92
CA LEU A 246 0.06 24.34 -5.79
C LEU A 246 -1.31 24.99 -6.02
N SER A 247 -2.37 24.22 -5.95
CA SER A 247 -3.77 24.64 -5.95
C SER A 247 -4.63 23.54 -5.31
N GLU A 248 -5.94 23.77 -5.21
CA GLU A 248 -6.89 22.73 -4.79
C GLU A 248 -6.89 21.48 -5.71
N SER A 249 -6.40 21.65 -6.94
CA SER A 249 -6.41 20.60 -7.97
C SER A 249 -5.02 20.09 -8.34
N ILE A 250 -3.94 20.73 -7.94
CA ILE A 250 -2.57 20.39 -8.38
C ILE A 250 -1.66 20.22 -7.18
N TRP A 251 -1.03 19.07 -7.11
CA TRP A 251 -0.03 18.75 -6.09
C TRP A 251 1.26 18.24 -6.73
N ILE A 252 2.38 18.44 -6.04
CA ILE A 252 3.68 17.81 -6.31
C ILE A 252 4.18 17.28 -4.97
N GLY A 253 4.57 16.01 -4.93
CA GLY A 253 5.03 15.36 -3.71
C GLY A 253 6.36 14.67 -3.88
N ALA A 254 7.07 14.53 -2.76
CA ALA A 254 8.28 13.73 -2.65
C ALA A 254 8.27 12.97 -1.33
N GLY A 255 8.95 11.83 -1.29
CA GLY A 255 9.01 10.99 -0.12
C GLY A 255 10.30 10.21 0.01
N TYR A 256 10.50 9.68 1.20
CA TYR A 256 11.65 8.85 1.52
C TYR A 256 11.23 7.66 2.40
N ASN A 257 11.55 6.46 1.94
CA ASN A 257 11.36 5.20 2.66
C ASN A 257 12.72 4.68 3.10
N PHE A 258 12.96 4.66 4.41
CA PHE A 258 14.24 4.31 4.99
C PHE A 258 14.56 2.82 4.80
N ARG A 259 13.57 1.96 4.97
CA ARG A 259 13.73 0.51 4.77
C ARG A 259 14.09 0.18 3.33
N ARG A 260 13.37 0.73 2.36
CA ARG A 260 13.64 0.52 0.94
C ARG A 260 15.05 0.97 0.57
N ALA A 261 15.55 2.07 1.15
CA ALA A 261 16.93 2.52 0.98
C ALA A 261 17.91 1.51 1.53
N ASP A 262 17.67 0.96 2.71
CA ASP A 262 18.54 -0.01 3.39
C ASP A 262 18.58 -1.36 2.65
N GLU A 263 17.42 -1.95 2.36
CA GLU A 263 17.29 -3.25 1.68
C GLU A 263 17.87 -3.25 0.26
N MET A 264 17.84 -2.10 -0.44
CA MET A 264 18.38 -1.96 -1.79
C MET A 264 19.80 -1.42 -1.85
N THR A 265 20.46 -1.25 -0.70
CA THR A 265 21.86 -0.82 -0.66
C THR A 265 22.75 -1.96 -1.15
N VAL A 266 23.54 -1.69 -2.21
CA VAL A 266 24.49 -2.64 -2.80
C VAL A 266 25.90 -2.15 -2.54
N GLY A 267 26.77 -3.04 -2.06
CA GLY A 267 28.18 -2.75 -1.81
C GLY A 267 28.61 -3.08 -0.37
N LYS A 268 29.92 -2.96 -0.10
CA LYS A 268 30.48 -3.05 1.25
C LYS A 268 30.45 -1.67 1.91
N ALA A 269 30.55 -1.62 3.23
CA ALA A 269 30.32 -0.43 4.06
C ALA A 269 31.00 0.87 3.59
N GLU A 270 32.14 0.81 2.90
CA GLU A 270 32.87 2.00 2.39
C GLU A 270 32.32 2.48 1.03
N ASP A 271 31.75 1.57 0.21
CA ASP A 271 31.22 1.85 -1.14
C ASP A 271 29.71 1.60 -1.24
N ALA A 272 29.02 1.47 -0.12
CA ALA A 272 27.61 1.16 -0.09
C ALA A 272 26.76 2.30 -0.67
N SER A 273 25.92 2.00 -1.64
CA SER A 273 25.01 2.97 -2.28
C SER A 273 23.60 2.39 -2.45
N ALA A 274 22.63 3.11 -1.96
CA ALA A 274 21.22 2.81 -2.19
C ALA A 274 20.73 3.25 -3.58
N HIS A 275 21.57 3.89 -4.38
CA HIS A 275 21.24 4.37 -5.74
C HIS A 275 19.92 5.13 -5.83
N GLY A 276 19.56 5.89 -4.78
CA GLY A 276 18.30 6.64 -4.69
C GLY A 276 17.07 5.77 -4.43
N ALA A 277 17.22 4.50 -4.02
CA ALA A 277 16.08 3.59 -3.83
C ALA A 277 15.08 4.04 -2.76
N GLY A 278 15.51 4.80 -1.72
CA GLY A 278 14.62 5.37 -0.72
C GLY A 278 13.75 6.51 -1.23
N PHE A 279 14.17 7.21 -2.27
CA PHE A 279 13.44 8.37 -2.79
C PHE A 279 12.29 7.99 -3.72
N SER A 280 11.24 8.79 -3.65
CA SER A 280 10.12 8.80 -4.58
C SER A 280 9.67 10.24 -4.83
N ILE A 281 9.07 10.47 -5.98
CA ILE A 281 8.54 11.77 -6.40
C ILE A 281 7.30 11.56 -7.25
N GLY A 282 6.36 12.49 -7.20
CA GLY A 282 5.18 12.44 -8.04
C GLY A 282 4.44 13.76 -8.10
N GLY A 283 3.35 13.73 -8.79
CA GLY A 283 2.45 14.87 -8.91
C GLY A 283 1.13 14.45 -9.53
N GLY A 284 0.12 15.26 -9.34
CA GLY A 284 -1.21 14.98 -9.83
C GLY A 284 -2.04 16.20 -10.11
N ILE A 285 -3.08 15.96 -10.91
CA ILE A 285 -4.11 16.94 -11.27
C ILE A 285 -5.45 16.28 -10.97
N ASN A 286 -6.19 16.86 -10.05
CA ASN A 286 -7.50 16.41 -9.59
C ASN A 286 -8.55 17.44 -10.00
N LEU A 287 -9.20 17.24 -11.13
CA LEU A 287 -10.35 18.02 -11.60
C LEU A 287 -11.65 17.40 -11.06
N GLU A 288 -12.76 18.13 -11.12
CA GLU A 288 -14.06 17.65 -10.58
C GLU A 288 -14.41 16.21 -11.02
N ARG A 289 -14.20 15.87 -12.28
CA ARG A 289 -14.53 14.55 -12.82
C ARG A 289 -13.35 13.72 -13.23
N PHE A 290 -12.22 14.34 -13.48
CA PHE A 290 -11.05 13.67 -14.06
C PHE A 290 -9.84 13.83 -13.14
N LYS A 291 -9.19 12.73 -12.82
CA LYS A 291 -8.04 12.67 -11.94
C LYS A 291 -6.90 11.97 -12.64
N LEU A 292 -5.72 12.54 -12.58
CA LEU A 292 -4.49 11.96 -13.12
C LEU A 292 -3.36 12.14 -12.11
N ASN A 293 -2.82 11.05 -11.62
CA ASN A 293 -1.68 11.06 -10.72
C ASN A 293 -0.54 10.23 -11.30
N LEU A 294 0.68 10.69 -11.11
CA LEU A 294 1.92 10.07 -11.59
C LEU A 294 2.93 9.99 -10.44
N ALA A 295 3.64 8.89 -10.34
CA ALA A 295 4.75 8.76 -9.42
C ALA A 295 5.91 7.98 -10.02
N TYR A 296 7.10 8.31 -9.55
CA TYR A 296 8.35 7.65 -9.83
C TYR A 296 9.00 7.21 -8.54
N GLY A 297 9.50 5.99 -8.50
CA GLY A 297 10.25 5.45 -7.38
C GLY A 297 10.99 4.18 -7.78
N LYS A 298 11.84 3.68 -6.89
CA LYS A 298 12.51 2.40 -7.06
C LYS A 298 11.91 1.37 -6.10
N TYR A 299 11.27 0.37 -6.65
CA TYR A 299 10.71 -0.78 -5.90
C TYR A 299 11.48 -2.08 -6.14
N HIS A 300 12.54 -2.01 -6.95
CA HIS A 300 13.47 -3.11 -7.21
C HIS A 300 14.88 -2.54 -7.45
N ALA A 301 15.91 -3.22 -6.95
CA ALA A 301 17.29 -2.73 -7.01
C ALA A 301 17.80 -2.46 -8.44
N ALA A 302 17.37 -3.27 -9.41
CA ALA A 302 17.83 -3.20 -10.80
C ALA A 302 16.98 -2.30 -11.71
N SER A 303 15.83 -1.77 -11.24
CA SER A 303 14.93 -0.98 -12.11
C SER A 303 14.18 0.11 -11.35
N SER A 304 13.81 1.16 -12.08
CA SER A 304 12.91 2.21 -11.62
C SER A 304 11.49 1.88 -12.04
N SER A 305 10.53 2.30 -11.23
CA SER A 305 9.10 2.09 -11.47
C SER A 305 8.40 3.41 -11.70
N VAL A 306 7.44 3.40 -12.62
CA VAL A 306 6.52 4.51 -12.86
C VAL A 306 5.11 4.01 -12.60
N LEU A 307 4.38 4.73 -11.78
CA LEU A 307 2.99 4.46 -11.44
C LEU A 307 2.09 5.59 -11.98
N VAL A 308 1.01 5.21 -12.63
CA VAL A 308 0.00 6.11 -13.19
C VAL A 308 -1.36 5.74 -12.62
N ASN A 309 -2.11 6.72 -12.14
CA ASN A 309 -3.52 6.56 -11.79
C ASN A 309 -4.40 7.46 -12.65
N LEU A 310 -5.51 6.90 -13.10
CA LEU A 310 -6.58 7.62 -13.77
C LEU A 310 -7.87 7.39 -12.99
N GLY A 311 -8.59 8.46 -12.70
CA GLY A 311 -9.90 8.44 -12.07
C GLY A 311 -10.93 9.21 -12.89
N TYR A 312 -12.19 8.72 -12.90
CA TYR A 312 -13.31 9.41 -13.50
C TYR A 312 -14.56 9.26 -12.64
N SER A 313 -15.17 10.40 -12.29
CA SER A 313 -16.44 10.48 -11.55
C SER A 313 -17.59 10.85 -12.52
N PHE A 314 -18.68 10.06 -12.47
CA PHE A 314 -19.83 10.19 -13.38
C PHE A 314 -20.82 11.27 -12.94
#